data_64bad6703397f03d09e2c10c0350074a
#
_entry.id   64bad6703397f03d09e2c10c0350074a
#
_cell.length_a   1.000
_cell.length_b   1.000
_cell.length_c   1.000
_cell.angle_alpha   90.00
_cell.angle_beta   90.00
_cell.angle_gamma   90.00
#
_symmetry.space_group_name_H-M   'P 1'
#
loop_
_entity.id
_entity.type
_entity.pdbx_description
1 polymer ?
#
loop_
_entity_poly.entity_id
_entity_poly.type
_entity_poly.pdbx_seq_one_letter_code
_entity_poly.pdbx_strand_id
1 'polypeptide(L)'
;MTDTDAGATDTARVRVHYGMAGSVPLQLYEFVFEPAGCYVLDCGAFTPLFGLTTGRHTRRAAALDTVYDEQGLDGLLAVADTTTWLAWETVARVALHDGGRFTRPKLTVETRGEAPSRSVRLHGVDTASLADSLRAVVGDSVRFDHVESTGLF
;
A
#
# COMPACT_ATOMS: atom_id res chain seq x y z
N MET A 1 -19.76 10.20 24.16
CA MET A 1 -19.62 9.65 24.10
C MET A 1 -18.83 8.77 23.32
N THR A 2 -18.93 7.89 23.06
CA THR A 2 -18.28 6.85 22.35
C THR A 2 -17.69 7.22 21.04
N ASP A 3 -18.14 8.27 20.45
CA ASP A 3 -17.62 8.69 19.17
C ASP A 3 -16.13 8.96 19.20
N THR A 4 -15.65 9.41 20.33
CA THR A 4 -14.23 9.69 20.49
C THR A 4 -13.41 8.44 20.29
N ASP A 5 -13.87 7.35 20.83
CA ASP A 5 -13.12 6.09 20.71
C ASP A 5 -13.06 5.62 19.28
N ALA A 6 -14.17 5.71 18.57
CA ALA A 6 -14.20 5.30 17.19
C ALA A 6 -13.24 6.14 16.35
N GLY A 7 -13.22 7.44 16.59
CA GLY A 7 -12.31 8.30 15.86
C GLY A 7 -10.87 7.98 16.14
N ALA A 8 -10.54 7.71 17.40
CA ALA A 8 -9.17 7.37 17.76
C ALA A 8 -8.73 6.07 17.08
N THR A 9 -9.62 5.09 17.00
CA THR A 9 -9.31 3.83 16.36
C THR A 9 -9.04 4.03 14.87
N ASP A 10 -9.87 4.83 14.23
CA ASP A 10 -9.75 5.03 12.79
C ASP A 10 -8.48 5.77 12.42
N THR A 11 -8.00 6.67 13.26
CA THR A 11 -6.81 7.45 12.94
C THR A 11 -5.55 6.60 12.89
N ALA A 12 -5.58 5.39 13.44
CA ALA A 12 -4.42 4.52 13.41
C ALA A 12 -4.28 3.75 12.09
N ARG A 13 -5.28 3.83 11.21
CA ARG A 13 -5.24 3.10 9.96
C ARG A 13 -4.58 3.94 8.85
N VAL A 14 -3.67 3.33 8.11
CA VAL A 14 -2.99 3.99 7.00
C VAL A 14 -3.22 3.17 5.73
N ARG A 15 -3.83 3.81 4.74
CA ARG A 15 -4.06 3.17 3.45
C ARG A 15 -3.02 3.64 2.46
N VAL A 16 -2.38 2.70 1.76
CA VAL A 16 -1.49 3.02 0.65
C VAL A 16 -2.20 2.60 -0.63
N HIS A 17 -2.63 3.60 -1.37
CA HIS A 17 -3.46 3.44 -2.55
C HIS A 17 -2.60 3.38 -3.80
N TYR A 18 -3.01 2.56 -4.76
CA TYR A 18 -2.45 2.53 -6.10
C TYR A 18 -1.00 2.07 -6.11
N GLY A 19 -0.72 0.95 -5.44
CA GLY A 19 0.57 0.30 -5.54
C GLY A 19 0.64 -0.54 -6.81
N MET A 20 1.76 -0.44 -7.55
CA MET A 20 1.93 -1.13 -8.82
C MET A 20 3.13 -2.05 -8.76
N ALA A 21 2.97 -3.29 -9.22
CA ALA A 21 4.06 -4.25 -9.29
C ALA A 21 4.11 -4.87 -10.68
N GLY A 22 5.33 -5.08 -11.18
CA GLY A 22 5.51 -5.64 -12.50
C GLY A 22 5.15 -4.68 -13.62
N SER A 23 5.13 -5.17 -14.83
CA SER A 23 4.74 -4.37 -15.98
C SER A 23 3.91 -5.17 -16.98
N VAL A 24 4.19 -6.45 -17.13
CA VAL A 24 3.45 -7.33 -18.04
C VAL A 24 3.28 -8.68 -17.36
N PRO A 25 2.20 -8.92 -16.65
CA PRO A 25 1.11 -7.96 -16.38
C PRO A 25 1.49 -6.94 -15.32
N LEU A 26 0.84 -5.80 -15.35
CA LEU A 26 0.91 -4.83 -14.27
C LEU A 26 -0.09 -5.23 -13.20
N GLN A 27 0.38 -5.43 -11.97
CA GLN A 27 -0.49 -5.80 -10.86
C GLN A 27 -0.75 -4.59 -9.99
N LEU A 28 -1.99 -4.47 -9.55
CA LEU A 28 -2.45 -3.35 -8.74
C LEU A 28 -2.71 -3.82 -7.33
N TYR A 29 -2.15 -3.12 -6.36
CA TYR A 29 -2.27 -3.46 -4.95
C TYR A 29 -2.78 -2.30 -4.13
N GLU A 30 -3.51 -2.63 -3.06
CA GLU A 30 -3.82 -1.71 -1.98
C GLU A 30 -3.22 -2.29 -0.70
N PHE A 31 -2.66 -1.43 0.13
CA PHE A 31 -2.17 -1.82 1.43
C PHE A 31 -2.95 -1.06 2.48
N VAL A 32 -3.34 -1.74 3.55
CA VAL A 32 -3.98 -1.08 4.68
C VAL A 32 -3.24 -1.49 5.94
N PHE A 33 -2.55 -0.53 6.54
CA PHE A 33 -1.75 -0.75 7.74
C PHE A 33 -2.60 -0.42 8.95
N GLU A 34 -2.60 -1.33 9.93
CA GLU A 34 -3.35 -1.20 11.16
C GLU A 34 -2.47 -1.51 12.36
N PRO A 35 -2.91 -1.20 13.58
CA PRO A 35 -2.08 -1.46 14.75
C PRO A 35 -1.63 -2.92 14.91
N ALA A 36 -2.41 -3.87 14.42
CA ALA A 36 -2.09 -5.30 14.57
C ALA A 36 -1.35 -5.89 13.37
N GLY A 37 -1.30 -5.20 12.24
CA GLY A 37 -0.67 -5.74 11.05
C GLY A 37 -1.06 -5.00 9.79
N CYS A 38 -0.95 -5.69 8.66
CA CYS A 38 -1.17 -5.08 7.36
C CYS A 38 -1.99 -6.00 6.46
N TYR A 39 -2.99 -5.43 5.80
CA TYR A 39 -3.68 -6.10 4.71
C TYR A 39 -2.97 -5.80 3.40
N VAL A 40 -2.74 -6.83 2.60
CA VAL A 40 -2.24 -6.69 1.25
C VAL A 40 -3.34 -7.17 0.32
N LEU A 41 -3.88 -6.27 -0.48
CA LEU A 41 -5.00 -6.57 -1.35
C LEU A 41 -4.55 -6.54 -2.79
N ASP A 42 -4.68 -7.68 -3.48
CA ASP A 42 -4.42 -7.78 -4.91
C ASP A 42 -5.70 -7.37 -5.62
N CYS A 43 -5.62 -6.32 -6.41
CA CYS A 43 -6.80 -5.70 -7.01
C CYS A 43 -6.85 -5.84 -8.52
N GLY A 44 -6.04 -6.72 -9.08
CA GLY A 44 -6.14 -7.06 -10.48
C GLY A 44 -4.83 -6.99 -11.23
N ALA A 45 -4.78 -7.69 -12.35
CA ALA A 45 -3.63 -7.71 -13.25
C ALA A 45 -4.07 -7.16 -14.60
N PHE A 46 -3.24 -6.31 -15.19
CA PHE A 46 -3.56 -5.64 -16.44
C PHE A 46 -2.42 -5.85 -17.43
N THR A 47 -2.71 -6.54 -18.52
CA THR A 47 -1.71 -6.83 -19.54
C THR A 47 -1.86 -5.83 -20.68
N PRO A 48 -0.77 -5.15 -21.06
CA PRO A 48 -0.85 -4.24 -22.19
C PRO A 48 -1.04 -5.02 -23.48
N LEU A 49 -2.03 -4.62 -24.26
CA LEU A 49 -2.30 -5.21 -25.56
C LEU A 49 -2.15 -4.14 -26.62
N PHE A 50 -1.16 -4.28 -27.48
CA PHE A 50 -0.95 -3.36 -28.60
C PHE A 50 -0.85 -1.88 -28.18
N GLY A 51 -0.32 -1.62 -27.00
CA GLY A 51 -0.20 -0.26 -26.51
C GLY A 51 -1.50 0.39 -26.09
N LEU A 52 -2.58 -0.36 -25.98
CA LEU A 52 -3.91 0.19 -25.67
C LEU A 52 -4.31 0.01 -24.22
N THR A 53 -3.33 -0.10 -23.33
CA THR A 53 -3.64 -0.43 -21.95
C THR A 53 -3.79 0.76 -21.05
N THR A 54 -3.48 1.91 -21.55
CA THR A 54 -3.52 3.11 -20.75
C THR A 54 -4.93 3.33 -20.24
N GLY A 55 -5.09 3.41 -18.96
CA GLY A 55 -6.36 3.76 -18.35
C GLY A 55 -7.09 2.65 -17.64
N ARG A 56 -6.83 1.39 -17.97
CA ARG A 56 -7.54 0.29 -17.30
C ARG A 56 -7.18 0.26 -15.82
N HIS A 57 -5.90 0.25 -15.50
CA HIS A 57 -5.47 0.23 -14.11
C HIS A 57 -5.83 1.56 -13.42
N THR A 58 -5.77 2.67 -14.14
CA THR A 58 -6.16 3.96 -13.57
C THR A 58 -7.64 3.98 -13.23
N ARG A 59 -8.48 3.43 -14.11
CA ARG A 59 -9.92 3.32 -13.83
C ARG A 59 -10.19 2.40 -12.66
N ARG A 60 -9.46 1.29 -12.58
CA ARG A 60 -9.60 0.38 -11.43
C ARG A 60 -9.20 1.07 -10.14
N ALA A 61 -8.09 1.82 -10.16
CA ALA A 61 -7.65 2.56 -8.98
C ALA A 61 -8.69 3.60 -8.56
N ALA A 62 -9.29 4.30 -9.51
CA ALA A 62 -10.33 5.26 -9.19
C ALA A 62 -11.57 4.58 -8.61
N ALA A 63 -11.93 3.40 -9.13
CA ALA A 63 -13.05 2.64 -8.59
C ALA A 63 -12.78 2.19 -7.15
N LEU A 64 -11.56 1.76 -6.86
CA LEU A 64 -11.18 1.37 -5.51
C LEU A 64 -11.25 2.56 -4.55
N ASP A 65 -10.86 3.72 -5.01
CA ASP A 65 -10.94 4.92 -4.20
C ASP A 65 -12.39 5.24 -3.84
N THR A 66 -13.28 5.13 -4.80
CA THR A 66 -14.72 5.31 -4.56
C THR A 66 -15.26 4.28 -3.57
N VAL A 67 -14.87 3.02 -3.73
CA VAL A 67 -15.30 1.95 -2.82
C VAL A 67 -14.82 2.25 -1.40
N TYR A 68 -13.58 2.68 -1.25
CA TYR A 68 -13.06 2.98 0.08
C TYR A 68 -13.77 4.19 0.69
N ASP A 69 -14.03 5.21 -0.10
CA ASP A 69 -14.73 6.41 0.39
C ASP A 69 -16.15 6.08 0.86
N GLU A 70 -16.82 5.18 0.16
CA GLU A 70 -18.21 4.85 0.47
C GLU A 70 -18.36 3.74 1.50
N GLN A 71 -17.47 2.76 1.49
CA GLN A 71 -17.63 1.54 2.27
C GLN A 71 -16.45 1.22 3.16
N GLY A 72 -15.37 1.98 3.09
CA GLY A 72 -14.19 1.76 3.92
C GLY A 72 -13.45 0.47 3.60
N LEU A 73 -12.77 -0.04 4.62
CA LEU A 73 -11.97 -1.26 4.47
C LEU A 73 -12.82 -2.45 4.06
N ASP A 74 -14.00 -2.60 4.64
CA ASP A 74 -14.87 -3.73 4.31
C ASP A 74 -15.19 -3.78 2.82
N GLY A 75 -15.41 -2.61 2.21
CA GLY A 75 -15.65 -2.53 0.78
C GLY A 75 -14.44 -2.97 -0.03
N LEU A 76 -13.26 -2.54 0.36
CA LEU A 76 -12.03 -2.97 -0.32
C LEU A 76 -11.85 -4.48 -0.22
N LEU A 77 -12.06 -5.03 0.98
CA LEU A 77 -11.92 -6.47 1.18
C LEU A 77 -12.89 -7.27 0.31
N ALA A 78 -14.08 -6.71 0.10
CA ALA A 78 -15.10 -7.39 -0.70
C ALA A 78 -14.76 -7.39 -2.19
N VAL A 79 -14.06 -6.39 -2.70
CA VAL A 79 -13.80 -6.27 -4.14
C VAL A 79 -12.39 -6.70 -4.55
N ALA A 80 -11.49 -6.91 -3.59
CA ALA A 80 -10.14 -7.37 -3.90
C ALA A 80 -10.18 -8.80 -4.46
N ASP A 81 -9.31 -9.09 -5.41
CA ASP A 81 -9.20 -10.44 -5.95
C ASP A 81 -8.64 -11.40 -4.90
N THR A 82 -7.66 -10.95 -4.17
CA THR A 82 -7.04 -11.73 -3.11
C THR A 82 -6.67 -10.79 -1.96
N THR A 83 -6.89 -11.25 -0.74
CA THR A 83 -6.51 -10.50 0.46
C THR A 83 -5.56 -11.34 1.30
N THR A 84 -4.45 -10.74 1.71
CA THR A 84 -3.49 -11.37 2.61
C THR A 84 -3.36 -10.52 3.85
N TRP A 85 -3.50 -11.14 5.02
CA TRP A 85 -3.27 -10.46 6.30
C TRP A 85 -1.89 -10.82 6.81
N LEU A 86 -1.12 -9.80 7.15
CA LEU A 86 0.24 -9.96 7.69
C LEU A 86 0.26 -9.35 9.08
N ALA A 87 0.20 -10.20 10.10
CA ALA A 87 0.39 -9.74 11.48
C ALA A 87 1.82 -9.23 11.63
N TRP A 88 2.02 -8.24 12.50
CA TRP A 88 3.35 -7.63 12.60
C TRP A 88 4.44 -8.63 12.97
N GLU A 89 4.13 -9.70 13.71
CA GLU A 89 5.15 -10.69 14.03
C GLU A 89 5.64 -11.45 12.78
N THR A 90 4.92 -11.42 11.68
CA THR A 90 5.36 -12.05 10.44
C THR A 90 6.06 -11.06 9.49
N VAL A 91 6.17 -9.82 9.88
CA VAL A 91 6.80 -8.78 9.06
C VAL A 91 8.15 -8.42 9.65
N ALA A 92 9.19 -8.49 8.84
CA ALA A 92 10.53 -8.13 9.27
C ALA A 92 10.81 -6.64 9.10
N ARG A 93 10.33 -6.07 8.00
CA ARG A 93 10.69 -4.71 7.65
C ARG A 93 9.65 -4.08 6.75
N VAL A 94 9.39 -2.80 6.96
CA VAL A 94 8.61 -1.96 6.03
C VAL A 94 9.55 -0.84 5.59
N ALA A 95 9.75 -0.69 4.30
CA ALA A 95 10.64 0.33 3.77
C ALA A 95 9.90 1.20 2.76
N LEU A 96 10.06 2.50 2.91
CA LEU A 96 9.52 3.48 1.98
C LEU A 96 10.68 4.21 1.33
N HIS A 97 10.78 4.12 0.01
CA HIS A 97 11.81 4.81 -0.76
C HIS A 97 11.19 6.00 -1.47
N ASP A 98 11.83 7.15 -1.38
CA ASP A 98 11.31 8.35 -2.01
C ASP A 98 11.29 8.28 -3.53
N GLY A 99 12.11 7.43 -4.08
CA GLY A 99 12.32 7.43 -5.52
C GLY A 99 13.31 8.49 -5.91
N GLY A 100 13.60 8.59 -7.18
CA GLY A 100 14.54 9.54 -7.70
C GLY A 100 13.90 10.39 -8.79
N ARG A 101 14.76 11.06 -9.56
CA ARG A 101 14.32 11.92 -10.63
C ARG A 101 13.54 11.17 -11.70
N PHE A 102 13.96 9.92 -11.95
CA PHE A 102 13.38 9.11 -13.02
C PHE A 102 12.71 7.84 -12.49
N THR A 103 12.59 7.69 -11.17
CA THR A 103 12.00 6.51 -10.57
C THR A 103 10.90 6.93 -9.60
N ARG A 104 9.87 6.10 -9.53
CA ARG A 104 8.75 6.35 -8.62
C ARG A 104 9.12 5.97 -7.19
N PRO A 105 8.46 6.54 -6.22
CA PRO A 105 8.57 6.05 -4.86
C PRO A 105 8.16 4.57 -4.81
N LYS A 106 8.69 3.87 -3.81
CA LYS A 106 8.49 2.43 -3.69
C LYS A 106 8.24 2.05 -2.25
N LEU A 107 7.26 1.18 -2.04
CA LEU A 107 6.98 0.60 -0.73
C LEU A 107 7.33 -0.87 -0.76
N THR A 108 8.08 -1.33 0.24
CA THR A 108 8.43 -2.74 0.38
C THR A 108 7.99 -3.23 1.75
N VAL A 109 7.33 -4.38 1.78
CA VAL A 109 6.99 -5.09 3.00
C VAL A 109 7.70 -6.43 2.94
N GLU A 110 8.71 -6.60 3.79
CA GLU A 110 9.49 -7.83 3.85
C GLU A 110 8.96 -8.71 4.96
N THR A 111 8.68 -9.94 4.63
CA THR A 111 8.12 -10.88 5.58
C THR A 111 9.19 -11.82 6.12
N ARG A 112 8.93 -12.36 7.31
CA ARG A 112 9.73 -13.44 7.88
C ARG A 112 9.15 -14.75 7.38
N GLY A 113 9.98 -15.74 7.21
CA GLY A 113 9.51 -17.05 6.81
C GLY A 113 9.10 -17.15 5.36
N GLU A 114 8.06 -17.93 5.09
CA GLU A 114 7.73 -18.32 3.74
C GLU A 114 6.76 -17.39 3.03
N ALA A 115 6.09 -16.51 3.75
CA ALA A 115 5.18 -15.58 3.11
C ALA A 115 5.95 -14.68 2.15
N PRO A 116 5.45 -14.43 0.95
CA PRO A 116 6.19 -13.62 -0.02
C PRO A 116 6.24 -12.17 0.38
N SER A 117 7.40 -11.58 0.24
CA SER A 117 7.55 -10.13 0.41
C SER A 117 6.91 -9.40 -0.76
N ARG A 118 6.51 -8.14 -0.53
CA ARG A 118 5.86 -7.34 -1.54
C ARG A 118 6.61 -6.04 -1.76
N SER A 119 6.74 -5.65 -3.00
CA SER A 119 7.34 -4.37 -3.34
C SER A 119 6.52 -3.74 -4.45
N VAL A 120 6.07 -2.51 -4.23
CA VAL A 120 5.22 -1.82 -5.20
C VAL A 120 5.72 -0.42 -5.44
N ARG A 121 5.53 0.05 -6.67
CA ARG A 121 5.77 1.44 -7.03
C ARG A 121 4.53 2.25 -6.67
N LEU A 122 4.73 3.46 -6.21
CA LEU A 122 3.65 4.32 -5.78
C LEU A 122 3.43 5.44 -6.80
N HIS A 123 2.22 5.99 -6.80
CA HIS A 123 1.83 7.02 -7.75
C HIS A 123 1.26 8.21 -6.99
N GLY A 124 1.83 9.40 -7.22
CA GLY A 124 1.27 10.63 -6.67
C GLY A 124 1.24 10.71 -5.16
N VAL A 125 2.23 10.13 -4.48
CA VAL A 125 2.24 10.09 -3.02
C VAL A 125 3.26 11.08 -2.47
N ASP A 126 2.88 11.73 -1.35
CA ASP A 126 3.80 12.54 -0.55
C ASP A 126 4.51 11.58 0.41
N THR A 127 5.75 11.23 0.10
CA THR A 127 6.46 10.21 0.87
C THR A 127 6.78 10.67 2.29
N ALA A 128 7.01 11.96 2.51
CA ALA A 128 7.29 12.44 3.86
C ALA A 128 6.08 12.26 4.77
N SER A 129 4.90 12.64 4.29
CA SER A 129 3.67 12.44 5.05
C SER A 129 3.36 10.97 5.25
N LEU A 130 3.57 10.17 4.22
CA LEU A 130 3.32 8.73 4.32
C LEU A 130 4.28 8.09 5.31
N ALA A 131 5.56 8.49 5.31
CA ALA A 131 6.53 7.96 6.26
C ALA A 131 6.11 8.24 7.70
N ASP A 132 5.66 9.47 7.97
CA ASP A 132 5.20 9.82 9.31
C ASP A 132 4.00 8.98 9.74
N SER A 133 3.06 8.78 8.82
CA SER A 133 1.87 7.96 9.11
C SER A 133 2.25 6.50 9.35
N LEU A 134 3.16 5.96 8.55
CA LEU A 134 3.59 4.57 8.72
C LEU A 134 4.35 4.36 10.03
N ARG A 135 5.20 5.32 10.41
CA ARG A 135 5.91 5.22 11.69
C ARG A 135 4.95 5.12 12.86
N ALA A 136 3.80 5.78 12.75
CA ALA A 136 2.84 5.79 13.83
C ALA A 136 2.07 4.49 13.95
N VAL A 137 2.00 3.69 12.88
CA VAL A 137 1.14 2.50 12.88
C VAL A 137 1.92 1.19 12.83
N VAL A 138 3.14 1.19 12.27
CA VAL A 138 3.95 -0.02 12.17
C VAL A 138 4.36 -0.49 13.55
N GLY A 139 4.23 -1.79 13.81
CA GLY A 139 4.50 -2.34 15.14
C GLY A 139 5.97 -2.22 15.55
N ASP A 140 6.18 -2.20 16.86
CA ASP A 140 7.53 -2.00 17.42
C ASP A 140 8.50 -3.11 17.04
N SER A 141 8.01 -4.30 16.77
CA SER A 141 8.86 -5.42 16.40
C SER A 141 9.33 -5.37 14.94
N VAL A 142 8.82 -4.41 14.17
CA VAL A 142 9.09 -4.29 12.75
C VAL A 142 10.08 -3.16 12.51
N ARG A 143 11.09 -3.42 11.70
CA ARG A 143 12.01 -2.37 11.29
C ARG A 143 11.33 -1.49 10.25
N PHE A 144 11.27 -0.20 10.50
CA PHE A 144 10.76 0.76 9.53
C PHE A 144 11.90 1.63 9.02
N ASP A 145 12.06 1.70 7.70
CA ASP A 145 13.08 2.52 7.06
C ASP A 145 12.44 3.47 6.05
N HIS A 146 12.78 4.74 6.15
CA HIS A 146 12.45 5.72 5.12
C HIS A 146 13.74 6.10 4.42
N VAL A 147 13.86 5.67 3.16
CA VAL A 147 15.06 5.92 2.36
C VAL A 147 14.81 7.15 1.51
N GLU A 148 15.43 8.24 1.90
CA GLU A 148 15.20 9.53 1.25
C GLU A 148 16.04 9.65 0.00
N SER A 149 15.51 10.39 -0.97
CA SER A 149 16.25 10.68 -2.19
C SER A 149 17.43 11.58 -1.86
N THR A 150 18.58 11.29 -2.46
CA THR A 150 19.75 12.12 -2.25
C THR A 150 19.71 13.41 -3.05
N GLY A 151 18.81 13.51 -3.98
CA GLY A 151 18.73 14.69 -4.84
C GLY A 151 19.75 14.74 -5.96
N LEU A 152 20.62 13.77 -6.00
CA LEU A 152 21.66 13.73 -7.04
C LEU A 152 21.24 12.92 -8.26
N PHE A 153 20.20 12.15 -8.13
CA PHE A 153 19.80 11.21 -9.18
C PHE A 153 18.33 11.29 -9.46
#